data_32105e85f88d302064781b3b5a1775f4
#
_entry.id   32105e85f88d302064781b3b5a1775f4
#
_cell.length_a   1.000
_cell.length_b   1.000
_cell.length_c   1.000
_cell.angle_alpha   90.00
_cell.angle_beta   90.00
_cell.angle_gamma   90.00
#
_symmetry.space_group_name_H-M   'P 1'
#
loop_
_entity.id
_entity.type
_entity.pdbx_description
1 polymer ?
#
loop_
_entity_poly.entity_id
_entity_poly.type
_entity_poly.pdbx_seq_one_letter_code
_entity_poly.pdbx_strand_id
1 'polypeptide(L)'
;MSRTLENILFGAPSPRAKTITRVVSVVAAAVLLLLAAAVVLRFHSAGQLEPRLWKFFAWPTTWAFLGRGLLGTLASAAMAAVIALTLGLVLLLGRMARSRLVRWPSIAVIEFLRGTPTLLLIYVCFLVLPAAGIKLSTYWMLTLPIGLSTAAVVAEVYRAGVLAVPRGQTNAARSLGLTEAQVFFHIVFPQA
;
A
#
# COMPACT_ATOMS: atom_id res chain seq x y z
N MET A 1 3.31 -16.95 36.97
CA MET A 1 3.87 -15.75 36.31
C MET A 1 3.07 -15.25 35.10
N SER A 2 2.09 -16.01 34.57
CA SER A 2 1.29 -15.63 33.38
C SER A 2 0.14 -14.65 33.65
N ARG A 3 -0.59 -14.77 34.75
CA ARG A 3 -1.75 -13.90 35.08
C ARG A 3 -1.42 -12.42 35.29
N THR A 4 -0.20 -12.10 35.69
CA THR A 4 0.23 -10.70 35.91
C THR A 4 0.46 -9.96 34.62
N LEU A 5 1.02 -10.61 33.61
CA LEU A 5 1.25 -10.00 32.28
C LEU A 5 -0.06 -9.81 31.51
N GLU A 6 -0.99 -10.77 31.57
CA GLU A 6 -2.32 -10.64 30.98
C GLU A 6 -3.11 -9.47 31.58
N ASN A 7 -3.06 -9.28 32.90
CA ASN A 7 -3.71 -8.15 33.58
C ASN A 7 -3.06 -6.80 33.28
N ILE A 8 -1.75 -6.74 32.94
CA ILE A 8 -1.06 -5.51 32.53
C ILE A 8 -1.42 -5.13 31.10
N LEU A 9 -1.57 -6.11 30.21
CA LEU A 9 -1.82 -5.87 28.78
C LEU A 9 -3.31 -5.72 28.43
N PHE A 10 -4.20 -6.44 29.16
CA PHE A 10 -5.64 -6.52 28.86
C PHE A 10 -6.55 -6.17 30.05
N GLY A 11 -5.98 -5.79 31.20
CA GLY A 11 -6.75 -5.36 32.35
C GLY A 11 -7.52 -4.06 32.11
N ALA A 12 -8.71 -3.93 32.68
CA ALA A 12 -9.48 -2.71 32.61
C ALA A 12 -8.63 -1.52 33.13
N PRO A 13 -8.58 -0.39 32.39
CA PRO A 13 -7.76 0.75 32.76
C PRO A 13 -8.15 1.26 34.18
N SER A 14 -7.15 1.57 34.99
CA SER A 14 -7.36 2.10 36.35
C SER A 14 -8.19 3.41 36.32
N PRO A 15 -8.88 3.77 37.40
CA PRO A 15 -9.64 5.03 37.47
C PRO A 15 -8.77 6.25 37.11
N ARG A 16 -7.52 6.28 37.53
CA ARG A 16 -6.55 7.34 37.19
C ARG A 16 -6.21 7.33 35.70
N ALA A 17 -6.00 6.17 35.07
CA ALA A 17 -5.75 6.08 33.65
C ALA A 17 -6.95 6.58 32.83
N LYS A 18 -8.18 6.24 33.22
CA LYS A 18 -9.40 6.76 32.57
C LYS A 18 -9.51 8.29 32.65
N THR A 19 -9.16 8.87 33.80
CA THR A 19 -9.18 10.33 33.98
C THR A 19 -8.11 11.00 33.12
N ILE A 20 -6.88 10.48 33.12
CA ILE A 20 -5.79 10.98 32.28
C ILE A 20 -6.17 10.89 30.80
N THR A 21 -6.68 9.75 30.33
CA THR A 21 -7.11 9.59 28.93
C THR A 21 -8.20 10.60 28.59
N ARG A 22 -9.20 10.81 29.48
CA ARG A 22 -10.25 11.80 29.24
C ARG A 22 -9.68 13.22 29.14
N VAL A 23 -8.81 13.62 30.07
CA VAL A 23 -8.18 14.96 30.02
C VAL A 23 -7.35 15.11 28.74
N VAL A 24 -6.51 14.13 28.40
CA VAL A 24 -5.72 14.15 27.16
C VAL A 24 -6.62 14.24 25.92
N SER A 25 -7.72 13.48 25.89
CA SER A 25 -8.66 13.51 24.77
C SER A 25 -9.35 14.89 24.65
N VAL A 26 -9.76 15.50 25.76
CA VAL A 26 -10.36 16.84 25.75
C VAL A 26 -9.35 17.89 25.31
N VAL A 27 -8.12 17.85 25.81
CA VAL A 27 -7.05 18.77 25.39
C VAL A 27 -6.74 18.57 23.90
N ALA A 28 -6.62 17.34 23.44
CA ALA A 28 -6.39 17.05 22.02
C ALA A 28 -7.54 17.57 21.14
N ALA A 29 -8.79 17.36 21.54
CA ALA A 29 -9.96 17.89 20.85
C ALA A 29 -9.95 19.43 20.81
N ALA A 30 -9.63 20.08 21.94
CA ALA A 30 -9.53 21.55 21.99
C ALA A 30 -8.42 22.07 21.06
N VAL A 31 -7.25 21.43 21.05
CA VAL A 31 -6.14 21.78 20.14
C VAL A 31 -6.56 21.63 18.67
N LEU A 32 -7.23 20.51 18.32
CA LEU A 32 -7.72 20.28 16.96
C LEU A 32 -8.77 21.34 16.55
N LEU A 33 -9.68 21.71 17.44
CA LEU A 33 -10.65 22.77 17.18
C LEU A 33 -10.00 24.15 16.99
N LEU A 34 -9.00 24.47 17.82
CA LEU A 34 -8.24 25.72 17.66
C LEU A 34 -7.47 25.75 16.34
N LEU A 35 -6.84 24.64 15.96
CA LEU A 35 -6.16 24.53 14.66
C LEU A 35 -7.15 24.67 13.51
N ALA A 36 -8.30 24.00 13.58
CA ALA A 36 -9.36 24.13 12.57
C ALA A 36 -9.86 25.58 12.47
N ALA A 37 -10.11 26.23 13.60
CA ALA A 37 -10.51 27.65 13.64
C ALA A 37 -9.43 28.55 13.04
N ALA A 38 -8.16 28.35 13.37
CA ALA A 38 -7.05 29.12 12.82
C ALA A 38 -6.94 28.92 11.28
N VAL A 39 -7.14 27.71 10.77
CA VAL A 39 -7.18 27.44 9.33
C VAL A 39 -8.33 28.18 8.67
N VAL A 40 -9.56 28.10 9.22
CA VAL A 40 -10.74 28.81 8.67
C VAL A 40 -10.53 30.32 8.67
N LEU A 41 -10.02 30.89 9.76
CA LEU A 41 -9.70 32.31 9.83
C LEU A 41 -8.65 32.73 8.81
N ARG A 42 -7.62 31.89 8.62
CA ARG A 42 -6.58 32.12 7.59
C ARG A 42 -7.17 32.09 6.19
N PHE A 43 -8.04 31.10 5.89
CA PHE A 43 -8.73 31.02 4.61
C PHE A 43 -9.65 32.23 4.37
N HIS A 44 -10.36 32.64 5.41
CA HIS A 44 -11.21 33.83 5.34
C HIS A 44 -10.38 35.10 5.07
N SER A 45 -9.31 35.32 5.84
CA SER A 45 -8.44 36.51 5.67
C SER A 45 -7.70 36.52 4.31
N ALA A 46 -7.47 35.34 3.72
CA ALA A 46 -6.88 35.21 2.39
C ALA A 46 -7.91 35.28 1.24
N GLY A 47 -9.21 35.57 1.55
CA GLY A 47 -10.26 35.63 0.55
C GLY A 47 -10.65 34.30 -0.10
N GLN A 48 -10.15 33.18 0.43
CA GLN A 48 -10.37 31.86 -0.16
C GLN A 48 -11.81 31.33 0.05
N LEU A 49 -12.56 31.94 0.98
CA LEU A 49 -13.96 31.56 1.24
C LEU A 49 -14.96 32.41 0.47
N GLU A 50 -14.50 33.27 -0.43
CA GLU A 50 -15.41 34.08 -1.24
C GLU A 50 -16.29 33.21 -2.14
N PRO A 51 -17.63 33.40 -2.16
CA PRO A 51 -18.55 32.56 -2.95
C PRO A 51 -18.21 32.50 -4.43
N ARG A 52 -17.58 33.54 -4.98
CA ARG A 52 -17.17 33.57 -6.41
C ARG A 52 -16.16 32.45 -6.76
N LEU A 53 -15.28 32.10 -5.82
CA LEU A 53 -14.27 31.05 -6.03
C LEU A 53 -14.89 29.66 -6.03
N TRP A 54 -16.09 29.48 -5.48
CA TRP A 54 -16.77 28.21 -5.33
C TRP A 54 -17.90 28.00 -6.34
N LYS A 55 -18.23 29.02 -7.14
CA LYS A 55 -19.32 28.95 -8.13
C LYS A 55 -19.16 27.86 -9.16
N PHE A 56 -17.91 27.49 -9.52
CA PHE A 56 -17.66 26.43 -10.49
C PHE A 56 -18.13 25.05 -10.02
N PHE A 57 -18.25 24.83 -8.71
CA PHE A 57 -18.84 23.60 -8.18
C PHE A 57 -20.36 23.49 -8.39
N ALA A 58 -21.03 24.60 -8.70
CA ALA A 58 -22.45 24.57 -9.08
C ALA A 58 -22.65 24.07 -10.53
N TRP A 59 -21.61 23.99 -11.34
CA TRP A 59 -21.71 23.58 -12.74
C TRP A 59 -21.64 22.04 -12.91
N PRO A 60 -22.63 21.44 -13.61
CA PRO A 60 -22.60 19.99 -13.88
C PRO A 60 -21.33 19.52 -14.62
N THR A 61 -20.77 20.39 -15.48
CA THR A 61 -19.53 20.11 -16.21
C THR A 61 -18.32 19.90 -15.31
N THR A 62 -18.25 20.61 -14.17
CA THR A 62 -17.20 20.45 -13.16
C THR A 62 -17.27 19.04 -12.54
N TRP A 63 -18.46 18.60 -12.16
CA TRP A 63 -18.66 17.27 -11.59
C TRP A 63 -18.40 16.16 -12.61
N ALA A 64 -18.80 16.37 -13.87
CA ALA A 64 -18.48 15.44 -14.95
C ALA A 64 -16.97 15.36 -15.20
N PHE A 65 -16.24 16.46 -15.10
CA PHE A 65 -14.77 16.49 -15.21
C PHE A 65 -14.11 15.75 -14.02
N LEU A 66 -14.53 16.07 -12.81
CA LEU A 66 -14.02 15.42 -11.58
C LEU A 66 -14.34 13.92 -11.59
N GLY A 67 -15.55 13.55 -12.00
CA GLY A 67 -15.97 12.14 -12.11
C GLY A 67 -15.11 11.36 -13.10
N ARG A 68 -14.82 11.93 -14.27
CA ARG A 68 -13.90 11.31 -15.25
C ARG A 68 -12.47 11.18 -14.70
N GLY A 69 -11.98 12.21 -14.01
CA GLY A 69 -10.68 12.16 -13.34
C GLY A 69 -10.61 11.07 -12.27
N LEU A 70 -11.65 10.97 -11.44
CA LEU A 70 -11.77 9.91 -10.43
C LEU A 70 -11.79 8.51 -11.06
N LEU A 71 -12.59 8.32 -12.10
CA LEU A 71 -12.62 7.04 -12.83
C LEU A 71 -11.25 6.68 -13.43
N GLY A 72 -10.53 7.65 -14.01
CA GLY A 72 -9.17 7.45 -14.51
C GLY A 72 -8.21 7.04 -13.41
N THR A 73 -8.28 7.69 -12.24
CA THR A 73 -7.46 7.35 -11.06
C THR A 73 -7.77 5.93 -10.56
N LEU A 74 -9.05 5.60 -10.42
CA LEU A 74 -9.47 4.27 -9.97
C LEU A 74 -9.07 3.17 -10.97
N ALA A 75 -9.22 3.42 -12.27
CA ALA A 75 -8.80 2.49 -13.31
C ALA A 75 -7.27 2.24 -13.28
N SER A 76 -6.47 3.32 -13.14
CA SER A 76 -5.01 3.21 -13.02
C SER A 76 -4.61 2.48 -11.74
N ALA A 77 -5.25 2.78 -10.61
CA ALA A 77 -4.99 2.10 -9.34
C ALA A 77 -5.34 0.61 -9.40
N ALA A 78 -6.49 0.26 -9.96
CA ALA A 78 -6.90 -1.13 -10.12
C ALA A 78 -5.93 -1.92 -11.01
N MET A 79 -5.52 -1.35 -12.14
CA MET A 79 -4.55 -2.00 -13.03
C MET A 79 -3.17 -2.10 -12.39
N ALA A 80 -2.71 -1.06 -11.70
CA ALA A 80 -1.45 -1.12 -10.94
C ALA A 80 -1.51 -2.20 -9.85
N ALA A 81 -2.64 -2.38 -9.18
CA ALA A 81 -2.85 -3.46 -8.21
C ALA A 81 -2.79 -4.84 -8.87
N VAL A 82 -3.40 -5.03 -10.04
CA VAL A 82 -3.31 -6.30 -10.80
C VAL A 82 -1.84 -6.60 -11.15
N ILE A 83 -1.11 -5.61 -11.66
CA ILE A 83 0.33 -5.75 -11.98
C ILE A 83 1.11 -6.09 -10.70
N ALA A 84 0.86 -5.37 -9.61
CA ALA A 84 1.56 -5.57 -8.34
C ALA A 84 1.35 -6.95 -7.75
N LEU A 85 0.10 -7.43 -7.72
CA LEU A 85 -0.24 -8.73 -7.15
C LEU A 85 0.31 -9.88 -8.01
N THR A 86 0.13 -9.81 -9.33
CA THR A 86 0.59 -10.86 -10.24
C THR A 86 2.11 -10.91 -10.34
N LEU A 87 2.76 -9.78 -10.61
CA LEU A 87 4.22 -9.71 -10.71
C LEU A 87 4.88 -9.94 -9.35
N GLY A 88 4.27 -9.46 -8.26
CA GLY A 88 4.73 -9.73 -6.89
C GLY A 88 4.76 -11.22 -6.57
N LEU A 89 3.73 -11.98 -6.99
CA LEU A 89 3.72 -13.44 -6.86
C LEU A 89 4.82 -14.10 -7.71
N VAL A 90 5.00 -13.66 -8.95
CA VAL A 90 6.08 -14.18 -9.83
C VAL A 90 7.46 -13.92 -9.22
N LEU A 91 7.69 -12.73 -8.71
CA LEU A 91 8.95 -12.36 -8.03
C LEU A 91 9.16 -13.15 -6.74
N LEU A 92 8.11 -13.39 -5.96
CA LEU A 92 8.17 -14.28 -4.79
C LEU A 92 8.63 -15.68 -5.20
N LEU A 93 7.95 -16.30 -6.18
CA LEU A 93 8.27 -17.65 -6.66
C LEU A 93 9.71 -17.71 -7.19
N GLY A 94 10.13 -16.71 -7.95
CA GLY A 94 11.50 -16.56 -8.41
C GLY A 94 12.52 -16.47 -7.27
N ARG A 95 12.24 -15.65 -6.25
CA ARG A 95 13.10 -15.50 -5.06
C ARG A 95 13.20 -16.79 -4.23
N MET A 96 12.14 -17.60 -4.20
CA MET A 96 12.10 -18.88 -3.50
C MET A 96 12.61 -20.06 -4.34
N ALA A 97 12.93 -19.86 -5.62
CA ALA A 97 13.39 -20.91 -6.51
C ALA A 97 14.70 -21.56 -6.03
N ARG A 98 14.82 -22.88 -6.25
CA ARG A 98 16.03 -23.66 -5.94
C ARG A 98 17.20 -23.28 -6.86
N SER A 99 16.91 -22.96 -8.13
CA SER A 99 17.91 -22.54 -9.11
C SER A 99 18.45 -21.14 -8.80
N ARG A 100 19.76 -21.02 -8.71
CA ARG A 100 20.45 -19.72 -8.53
C ARG A 100 20.23 -18.78 -9.71
N LEU A 101 20.09 -19.32 -10.93
CA LEU A 101 19.86 -18.54 -12.15
C LEU A 101 18.51 -17.82 -12.16
N VAL A 102 17.52 -18.30 -11.43
CA VAL A 102 16.20 -17.66 -11.28
C VAL A 102 16.18 -16.79 -10.03
N ARG A 103 16.74 -17.30 -8.93
CA ARG A 103 16.67 -16.63 -7.63
C ARG A 103 17.41 -15.30 -7.59
N TRP A 104 18.65 -15.25 -8.07
CA TRP A 104 19.46 -14.04 -8.02
C TRP A 104 18.90 -12.88 -8.83
N PRO A 105 18.48 -13.07 -10.11
CA PRO A 105 17.80 -12.00 -10.86
C PRO A 105 16.52 -11.51 -10.18
N SER A 106 15.70 -12.41 -9.62
CA SER A 106 14.48 -12.01 -8.90
C SER A 106 14.81 -11.16 -7.68
N ILE A 107 15.83 -11.52 -6.90
CA ILE A 107 16.30 -10.71 -5.79
C ILE A 107 16.77 -9.34 -6.28
N ALA A 108 17.61 -9.29 -7.32
CA ALA A 108 18.14 -8.06 -7.88
C ALA A 108 17.01 -7.11 -8.33
N VAL A 109 16.00 -7.62 -9.03
CA VAL A 109 14.84 -6.84 -9.46
C VAL A 109 14.05 -6.31 -8.25
N ILE A 110 13.79 -7.14 -7.24
CA ILE A 110 13.08 -6.72 -6.02
C ILE A 110 13.85 -5.60 -5.32
N GLU A 111 15.15 -5.79 -5.07
CA GLU A 111 15.96 -4.80 -4.36
C GLU A 111 16.11 -3.50 -5.17
N PHE A 112 16.28 -3.59 -6.49
CA PHE A 112 16.32 -2.42 -7.38
C PHE A 112 15.02 -1.61 -7.31
N LEU A 113 13.87 -2.26 -7.50
CA LEU A 113 12.57 -1.59 -7.50
C LEU A 113 12.21 -1.01 -6.14
N ARG A 114 12.57 -1.68 -5.03
CA ARG A 114 12.36 -1.18 -3.67
C ARG A 114 13.32 -0.05 -3.30
N GLY A 115 14.55 -0.10 -3.78
CA GLY A 115 15.56 0.94 -3.54
C GLY A 115 15.33 2.19 -4.39
N THR A 116 14.54 2.10 -5.46
CA THR A 116 14.28 3.22 -6.36
C THR A 116 12.99 3.94 -5.94
N PRO A 117 13.04 5.27 -5.68
CA PRO A 117 11.83 6.05 -5.43
C PRO A 117 10.83 5.91 -6.58
N THR A 118 9.57 5.58 -6.27
CA THR A 118 8.52 5.40 -7.29
C THR A 118 8.39 6.61 -8.22
N LEU A 119 8.56 7.83 -7.67
CA LEU A 119 8.52 9.06 -8.45
C LEU A 119 9.61 9.10 -9.53
N LEU A 120 10.80 8.57 -9.23
CA LEU A 120 11.89 8.48 -10.21
C LEU A 120 11.52 7.55 -11.36
N LEU A 121 10.89 6.40 -11.08
CA LEU A 121 10.39 5.49 -12.12
C LEU A 121 9.32 6.16 -12.98
N ILE A 122 8.45 6.97 -12.38
CA ILE A 122 7.46 7.77 -13.12
C ILE A 122 8.17 8.75 -14.05
N TYR A 123 9.19 9.48 -13.58
CA TYR A 123 9.95 10.41 -14.44
C TYR A 123 10.66 9.69 -15.58
N VAL A 124 11.19 8.49 -15.37
CA VAL A 124 11.75 7.68 -16.46
C VAL A 124 10.68 7.39 -17.52
N CYS A 125 9.47 7.01 -17.11
CA CYS A 125 8.37 6.75 -18.05
C CYS A 125 7.91 8.03 -18.79
N PHE A 126 7.91 9.19 -18.15
CA PHE A 126 7.44 10.44 -18.76
C PHE A 126 8.50 11.17 -19.57
N LEU A 127 9.77 11.07 -19.22
CA LEU A 127 10.86 11.85 -19.84
C LEU A 127 11.80 10.98 -20.66
N VAL A 128 12.26 9.86 -20.12
CA VAL A 128 13.31 9.05 -20.78
C VAL A 128 12.72 8.16 -21.87
N LEU A 129 11.61 7.47 -21.63
CA LEU A 129 11.03 6.58 -22.64
C LEU A 129 10.60 7.32 -23.92
N PRO A 130 9.90 8.47 -23.85
CA PRO A 130 9.56 9.23 -25.06
C PRO A 130 10.80 9.75 -25.80
N ALA A 131 11.84 10.20 -25.08
CA ALA A 131 13.11 10.62 -25.68
C ALA A 131 13.83 9.47 -26.38
N ALA A 132 13.66 8.24 -25.90
CA ALA A 132 14.15 7.02 -26.55
C ALA A 132 13.23 6.50 -27.68
N GLY A 133 12.17 7.23 -28.04
CA GLY A 133 11.22 6.85 -29.08
C GLY A 133 10.09 5.93 -28.65
N ILE A 134 10.02 5.54 -27.35
CA ILE A 134 8.98 4.66 -26.80
C ILE A 134 7.80 5.51 -26.35
N LYS A 135 6.73 5.53 -27.13
CA LYS A 135 5.52 6.32 -26.83
C LYS A 135 4.48 5.45 -26.13
N LEU A 136 4.27 5.71 -24.84
CA LEU A 136 3.18 5.14 -24.05
C LEU A 136 2.07 6.18 -23.87
N SER A 137 0.81 5.75 -23.67
CA SER A 137 -0.22 6.68 -23.22
C SER A 137 0.05 7.13 -21.77
N THR A 138 -0.43 8.31 -21.40
CA THR A 138 -0.32 8.86 -20.03
C THR A 138 -0.80 7.86 -18.97
N TYR A 139 -1.83 7.09 -19.28
CA TYR A 139 -2.34 6.01 -18.44
C TYR A 139 -1.24 4.99 -18.10
N TRP A 140 -0.51 4.47 -19.09
CA TRP A 140 0.56 3.49 -18.89
C TRP A 140 1.83 4.10 -18.29
N MET A 141 2.12 5.38 -18.61
CA MET A 141 3.25 6.09 -18.01
C MET A 141 3.13 6.23 -16.49
N LEU A 142 1.90 6.24 -15.94
CA LEU A 142 1.64 6.25 -14.50
C LEU A 142 1.48 4.83 -13.95
N THR A 143 0.67 4.00 -14.61
CA THR A 143 0.26 2.68 -14.10
C THR A 143 1.42 1.70 -13.99
N LEU A 144 2.31 1.66 -15.00
CA LEU A 144 3.44 0.73 -15.02
C LEU A 144 4.43 0.96 -13.86
N PRO A 145 5.00 2.16 -13.69
CA PRO A 145 5.99 2.37 -12.62
C PRO A 145 5.40 2.16 -11.22
N ILE A 146 4.14 2.55 -11.00
CA ILE A 146 3.44 2.31 -9.73
C ILE A 146 3.26 0.80 -9.51
N GLY A 147 2.76 0.07 -10.51
CA GLY A 147 2.57 -1.38 -10.44
C GLY A 147 3.88 -2.14 -10.21
N LEU A 148 4.96 -1.77 -10.92
CA LEU A 148 6.28 -2.39 -10.79
C LEU A 148 6.89 -2.15 -9.40
N SER A 149 6.90 -0.90 -8.94
CA SER A 149 7.41 -0.55 -7.61
C SER A 149 6.64 -1.27 -6.50
N THR A 150 5.31 -1.29 -6.61
CA THR A 150 4.44 -1.97 -5.64
C THR A 150 4.61 -3.49 -5.71
N ALA A 151 4.86 -4.08 -6.88
CA ALA A 151 5.09 -5.52 -7.04
C ALA A 151 6.28 -6.01 -6.19
N ALA A 152 7.34 -5.22 -6.10
CA ALA A 152 8.51 -5.57 -5.29
C ALA A 152 8.18 -5.57 -3.78
N VAL A 153 7.36 -4.63 -3.33
CA VAL A 153 6.86 -4.59 -1.94
C VAL A 153 5.93 -5.78 -1.66
N VAL A 154 4.99 -6.06 -2.58
CA VAL A 154 4.06 -7.19 -2.48
C VAL A 154 4.80 -8.53 -2.44
N ALA A 155 5.87 -8.70 -3.23
CA ALA A 155 6.71 -9.90 -3.19
C ALA A 155 7.28 -10.15 -1.78
N GLU A 156 7.71 -9.11 -1.08
CA GLU A 156 8.21 -9.24 0.30
C GLU A 156 7.10 -9.50 1.31
N VAL A 157 5.93 -8.89 1.13
CA VAL A 157 4.75 -9.16 1.97
C VAL A 157 4.33 -10.63 1.84
N TYR A 158 4.23 -11.12 0.60
CA TYR A 158 3.96 -12.53 0.35
C TYR A 158 5.04 -13.44 0.97
N ARG A 159 6.32 -13.07 0.83
CA ARG A 159 7.41 -13.84 1.43
C ARG A 159 7.30 -13.90 2.96
N ALA A 160 6.99 -12.79 3.60
CA ALA A 160 6.81 -12.74 5.04
C ALA A 160 5.63 -13.64 5.48
N GLY A 161 4.50 -13.59 4.77
CA GLY A 161 3.34 -14.45 5.02
C GLY A 161 3.69 -15.92 4.87
N VAL A 162 4.35 -16.31 3.79
CA VAL A 162 4.78 -17.70 3.55
C VAL A 162 5.72 -18.22 4.66
N LEU A 163 6.64 -17.38 5.12
CA LEU A 163 7.58 -17.75 6.19
C LEU A 163 6.92 -17.82 7.57
N ALA A 164 5.78 -17.18 7.77
CA ALA A 164 5.03 -17.21 9.02
C ALA A 164 4.23 -18.53 9.21
N VAL A 165 3.98 -19.28 8.13
CA VAL A 165 3.25 -20.56 8.20
C VAL A 165 4.10 -21.59 8.94
N PRO A 166 3.56 -22.26 9.99
CA PRO A 166 4.30 -23.25 10.77
C PRO A 166 4.80 -24.42 9.88
N ARG A 167 6.07 -24.80 10.06
CA ARG A 167 6.70 -25.89 9.29
C ARG A 167 5.97 -27.24 9.43
N GLY A 168 5.24 -27.45 10.52
CA GLY A 168 4.40 -28.63 10.74
C GLY A 168 3.35 -28.82 9.64
N GLN A 169 2.75 -27.75 9.14
CA GLN A 169 1.77 -27.80 8.03
C GLN A 169 2.42 -28.32 6.74
N THR A 170 3.59 -27.81 6.41
CA THR A 170 4.36 -28.23 5.23
C THR A 170 4.79 -29.69 5.34
N ASN A 171 5.27 -30.12 6.52
CA ASN A 171 5.71 -31.49 6.75
C ASN A 171 4.55 -32.48 6.69
N ALA A 172 3.41 -32.15 7.32
CA ALA A 172 2.20 -32.97 7.26
C ALA A 172 1.72 -33.17 5.81
N ALA A 173 1.68 -32.08 5.03
CA ALA A 173 1.28 -32.15 3.61
C ALA A 173 2.23 -33.05 2.79
N ARG A 174 3.56 -32.96 3.02
CA ARG A 174 4.53 -33.84 2.38
C ARG A 174 4.37 -35.30 2.77
N SER A 175 4.05 -35.59 4.04
CA SER A 175 3.78 -36.95 4.51
C SER A 175 2.55 -37.59 3.83
N LEU A 176 1.60 -36.74 3.35
CA LEU A 176 0.46 -37.17 2.55
C LEU A 176 0.80 -37.33 1.05
N GLY A 177 2.07 -37.18 0.65
CA GLY A 177 2.51 -37.33 -0.73
C GLY A 177 2.29 -36.14 -1.65
N LEU A 178 1.94 -34.94 -1.12
CA LEU A 178 1.77 -33.77 -1.93
C LEU A 178 3.12 -33.30 -2.50
N THR A 179 3.11 -32.87 -3.75
CA THR A 179 4.27 -32.24 -4.40
C THR A 179 4.52 -30.84 -3.83
N GLU A 180 5.72 -30.29 -3.97
CA GLU A 180 6.08 -28.95 -3.47
C GLU A 180 5.15 -27.86 -3.99
N ALA A 181 4.72 -27.94 -5.26
CA ALA A 181 3.75 -27.00 -5.83
C ALA A 181 2.37 -27.12 -5.15
N GLN A 182 1.90 -28.36 -4.94
CA GLN A 182 0.63 -28.60 -4.23
C GLN A 182 0.71 -28.10 -2.78
N VAL A 183 1.80 -28.38 -2.08
CA VAL A 183 2.05 -27.88 -0.73
C VAL A 183 1.99 -26.34 -0.73
N PHE A 184 2.66 -25.68 -1.68
CA PHE A 184 2.68 -24.24 -1.76
C PHE A 184 1.27 -23.66 -2.03
N PHE A 185 0.61 -24.07 -3.12
CA PHE A 185 -0.64 -23.44 -3.54
C PHE A 185 -1.87 -23.85 -2.73
N HIS A 186 -1.90 -25.07 -2.17
CA HIS A 186 -3.09 -25.55 -1.45
C HIS A 186 -2.98 -25.44 0.08
N ILE A 187 -1.76 -25.39 0.63
CA ILE A 187 -1.55 -25.39 2.07
C ILE A 187 -0.94 -24.09 2.56
N VAL A 188 0.22 -23.70 2.00
CA VAL A 188 1.01 -22.58 2.52
C VAL A 188 0.43 -21.24 2.07
N PHE A 189 0.24 -21.03 0.77
CA PHE A 189 -0.18 -19.75 0.22
C PHE A 189 -1.57 -19.28 0.71
N PRO A 190 -2.59 -20.16 0.83
CA PRO A 190 -3.88 -19.75 1.41
C PRO A 190 -3.84 -19.37 2.89
N GLN A 191 -2.85 -19.88 3.64
CA GLN A 191 -2.65 -19.54 5.06
C GLN A 191 -1.75 -18.31 5.25
N ALA A 192 -0.98 -17.97 4.24
CA ALA A 192 -0.05 -16.86 4.25
C ALA A 192 -0.74 -15.50 4.04
#